data_8a0f7a948962d22024f7404921029cf9
#
_entry.id   8a0f7a948962d22024f7404921029cf9
#
_cell.length_a   1.000
_cell.length_b   1.000
_cell.length_c   1.000
_cell.angle_alpha   90.00
_cell.angle_beta   90.00
_cell.angle_gamma   90.00
#
_symmetry.space_group_name_H-M   'P 1'
#
loop_
_entity.id
_entity.type
_entity.pdbx_description
1 polymer ?
#
loop_
_entity_poly.entity_id
_entity_poly.type
_entity_poly.pdbx_seq_one_letter_code
_entity_poly.pdbx_strand_id
1 'polypeptide(L)'
;ASDPIQNEEIKKLGVSYQTIEDICKNSDVIFLTVKPNKAEEVLNKIRDLIEDKLIISFIAGMSLKKLETLLSTSNVIRAMPSLGISSGVSPIAVCSAKKIENNIGETILNKLGKCVEIEESKFDAFTSIFGAGPAYISYLGNLLSEIALSNGFEEPEPMIRDLLRGTYEIHNSQSKPSFNQIKTMVASKGGVTEAALKKIESSGMEEIWKLAIDDAINQSKNLGDK
;
A
#
# COMPACT_ATOMS: atom_id res chain seq x y z
N ALA A 1 -16.19 -14.36 0.58
CA ALA A 1 -15.30 -13.95 -0.50
C ALA A 1 -15.70 -14.64 -1.80
N SER A 2 -15.32 -14.05 -2.95
CA SER A 2 -15.37 -14.69 -4.26
C SER A 2 -14.01 -14.62 -4.90
N ASP A 3 -13.40 -15.76 -5.18
CA ASP A 3 -12.10 -15.87 -5.83
C ASP A 3 -12.07 -17.19 -6.63
N PRO A 4 -11.53 -17.20 -7.85
CA PRO A 4 -11.37 -18.46 -8.61
C PRO A 4 -10.49 -19.49 -7.89
N ILE A 5 -9.57 -19.02 -7.03
CA ILE A 5 -8.67 -19.87 -6.26
C ILE A 5 -9.06 -19.76 -4.78
N GLN A 6 -9.61 -20.85 -4.24
CA GLN A 6 -9.93 -20.91 -2.83
C GLN A 6 -8.67 -21.20 -1.99
N ASN A 7 -8.43 -20.39 -0.97
CA ASN A 7 -7.30 -20.56 -0.05
C ASN A 7 -7.81 -21.14 1.29
N GLU A 8 -7.28 -22.29 1.68
CA GLU A 8 -7.67 -22.99 2.92
C GLU A 8 -7.31 -22.18 4.18
N GLU A 9 -6.25 -21.38 4.16
CA GLU A 9 -5.91 -20.52 5.30
C GLU A 9 -6.94 -19.41 5.49
N ILE A 10 -7.46 -18.84 4.41
CA ILE A 10 -8.54 -17.86 4.47
C ILE A 10 -9.82 -18.49 5.00
N LYS A 11 -10.13 -19.74 4.63
CA LYS A 11 -11.28 -20.47 5.20
C LYS A 11 -11.15 -20.67 6.73
N LYS A 12 -9.94 -20.94 7.22
CA LYS A 12 -9.68 -21.07 8.67
C LYS A 12 -9.96 -19.78 9.46
N LEU A 13 -9.91 -18.62 8.80
CA LEU A 13 -10.31 -17.33 9.38
C LEU A 13 -11.82 -17.10 9.43
N GLY A 14 -12.65 -18.11 9.08
CA GLY A 14 -14.11 -18.01 9.07
C GLY A 14 -14.67 -17.35 7.80
N VAL A 15 -13.85 -17.14 6.77
CA VAL A 15 -14.31 -16.55 5.50
C VAL A 15 -14.96 -17.64 4.64
N SER A 16 -16.25 -17.46 4.30
CA SER A 16 -16.96 -18.32 3.36
C SER A 16 -16.69 -17.88 1.91
N TYR A 17 -16.47 -18.86 1.02
CA TYR A 17 -16.43 -18.62 -0.42
C TYR A 17 -17.83 -18.78 -0.99
N GLN A 18 -18.24 -17.82 -1.79
CA GLN A 18 -19.57 -17.72 -2.39
C GLN A 18 -19.45 -17.28 -3.86
N THR A 19 -20.54 -17.36 -4.59
CA THR A 19 -20.62 -16.77 -5.93
C THR A 19 -20.57 -15.24 -5.85
N ILE A 20 -20.26 -14.59 -6.95
CA ILE A 20 -20.28 -13.11 -7.03
C ILE A 20 -21.70 -12.60 -6.75
N GLU A 21 -22.71 -13.29 -7.29
CA GLU A 21 -24.12 -12.97 -7.14
C GLU A 21 -24.56 -13.03 -5.68
N ASP A 22 -24.17 -14.10 -4.96
CA ASP A 22 -24.51 -14.26 -3.53
C ASP A 22 -23.84 -13.19 -2.68
N ILE A 23 -22.58 -12.83 -2.97
CA ILE A 23 -21.89 -11.72 -2.28
C ILE A 23 -22.63 -10.41 -2.52
N CYS A 24 -22.94 -10.08 -3.77
CA CYS A 24 -23.65 -8.85 -4.09
C CYS A 24 -25.00 -8.78 -3.40
N LYS A 25 -25.72 -9.89 -3.32
CA LYS A 25 -27.04 -9.95 -2.67
C LYS A 25 -26.97 -9.79 -1.15
N ASN A 26 -25.96 -10.37 -0.50
CA ASN A 26 -25.91 -10.52 0.96
C ASN A 26 -24.95 -9.57 1.67
N SER A 27 -24.33 -8.60 0.96
CA SER A 27 -23.38 -7.65 1.53
C SER A 27 -23.85 -6.21 1.39
N ASP A 28 -23.62 -5.39 2.41
CA ASP A 28 -23.85 -3.94 2.36
C ASP A 28 -22.61 -3.21 1.82
N VAL A 29 -21.43 -3.80 2.03
CA VAL A 29 -20.13 -3.24 1.60
C VAL A 29 -19.38 -4.32 0.81
N ILE A 30 -18.90 -3.96 -0.37
CA ILE A 30 -18.18 -4.85 -1.27
C ILE A 30 -16.76 -4.30 -1.51
N PHE A 31 -15.75 -5.11 -1.19
CA PHE A 31 -14.36 -4.82 -1.49
C PHE A 31 -13.96 -5.40 -2.85
N LEU A 32 -13.42 -4.56 -3.72
CA LEU A 32 -12.87 -4.95 -5.01
C LEU A 32 -11.35 -5.02 -4.91
N THR A 33 -10.83 -6.25 -4.88
CA THR A 33 -9.40 -6.56 -4.76
C THR A 33 -8.86 -7.32 -5.97
N VAL A 34 -9.57 -7.26 -7.08
CA VAL A 34 -9.21 -7.94 -8.32
C VAL A 34 -8.04 -7.25 -9.02
N LYS A 35 -7.28 -8.03 -9.79
CA LYS A 35 -6.19 -7.46 -10.62
C LYS A 35 -6.76 -6.53 -11.70
N PRO A 36 -6.05 -5.45 -12.07
CA PRO A 36 -6.53 -4.47 -13.05
C PRO A 36 -7.00 -5.08 -14.37
N ASN A 37 -6.27 -6.08 -14.90
CA ASN A 37 -6.60 -6.77 -16.15
C ASN A 37 -7.87 -7.65 -16.09
N LYS A 38 -8.45 -7.85 -14.92
CA LYS A 38 -9.72 -8.58 -14.70
C LYS A 38 -10.84 -7.68 -14.19
N ALA A 39 -10.52 -6.42 -13.93
CA ALA A 39 -11.45 -5.51 -13.29
C ALA A 39 -12.72 -5.28 -14.12
N GLU A 40 -12.61 -4.93 -15.40
CA GLU A 40 -13.77 -4.65 -16.24
C GLU A 40 -14.74 -5.84 -16.34
N GLU A 41 -14.20 -7.06 -16.46
CA GLU A 41 -15.02 -8.28 -16.48
C GLU A 41 -15.85 -8.40 -15.20
N VAL A 42 -15.21 -8.19 -14.03
CA VAL A 42 -15.89 -8.30 -12.74
C VAL A 42 -16.88 -7.15 -12.53
N LEU A 43 -16.47 -5.92 -12.84
CA LEU A 43 -17.34 -4.73 -12.67
C LEU A 43 -18.60 -4.82 -13.52
N ASN A 44 -18.50 -5.29 -14.78
CA ASN A 44 -19.66 -5.51 -15.63
C ASN A 44 -20.60 -6.61 -15.09
N LYS A 45 -20.07 -7.65 -14.43
CA LYS A 45 -20.91 -8.71 -13.81
C LYS A 45 -21.68 -8.22 -12.59
N ILE A 46 -21.09 -7.30 -11.81
CA ILE A 46 -21.72 -6.85 -10.56
C ILE A 46 -22.61 -5.61 -10.72
N ARG A 47 -22.48 -4.87 -11.82
CA ARG A 47 -23.15 -3.57 -12.03
C ARG A 47 -24.64 -3.57 -11.63
N ASP A 48 -25.37 -4.55 -12.13
CA ASP A 48 -26.83 -4.64 -11.94
C ASP A 48 -27.21 -5.32 -10.59
N LEU A 49 -26.22 -5.69 -9.77
CA LEU A 49 -26.41 -6.42 -8.51
C LEU A 49 -26.05 -5.59 -7.28
N ILE A 50 -25.56 -4.34 -7.45
CA ILE A 50 -24.96 -3.53 -6.38
C ILE A 50 -25.74 -2.25 -6.07
N GLU A 51 -27.02 -2.19 -6.45
CA GLU A 51 -27.90 -1.07 -6.11
C GLU A 51 -27.80 -0.76 -4.60
N ASP A 52 -27.58 0.50 -4.25
CA ASP A 52 -27.45 1.01 -2.87
C ASP A 52 -26.24 0.50 -2.05
N LYS A 53 -25.37 -0.33 -2.60
CA LYS A 53 -24.22 -0.87 -1.86
C LYS A 53 -23.02 0.07 -1.90
N LEU A 54 -22.23 0.05 -0.82
CA LEU A 54 -20.95 0.75 -0.80
C LEU A 54 -19.88 -0.12 -1.46
N ILE A 55 -19.21 0.42 -2.45
CA ILE A 55 -18.08 -0.23 -3.11
C ILE A 55 -16.78 0.40 -2.63
N ILE A 56 -15.86 -0.44 -2.14
CA ILE A 56 -14.50 -0.01 -1.78
C ILE A 56 -13.53 -0.70 -2.74
N SER A 57 -12.89 0.08 -3.60
CA SER A 57 -11.98 -0.44 -4.64
C SER A 57 -10.51 -0.25 -4.24
N PHE A 58 -9.77 -1.36 -4.23
CA PHE A 58 -8.30 -1.41 -4.11
C PHE A 58 -7.60 -1.63 -5.45
N ILE A 59 -8.33 -1.47 -6.56
CA ILE A 59 -7.81 -1.73 -7.91
C ILE A 59 -6.80 -0.65 -8.28
N ALA A 60 -5.56 -1.04 -8.51
CA ALA A 60 -4.50 -0.11 -8.93
C ALA A 60 -4.77 0.44 -10.34
N GLY A 61 -4.44 1.72 -10.57
CA GLY A 61 -4.56 2.38 -11.86
C GLY A 61 -5.99 2.75 -12.29
N MET A 62 -7.05 2.21 -11.68
CA MET A 62 -8.43 2.49 -12.10
C MET A 62 -8.97 3.76 -11.45
N SER A 63 -9.34 4.75 -12.26
CA SER A 63 -9.86 6.02 -11.78
C SER A 63 -11.26 5.89 -11.17
N LEU A 64 -11.59 6.80 -10.24
CA LEU A 64 -12.91 6.88 -9.63
C LEU A 64 -14.00 7.05 -10.70
N LYS A 65 -13.76 7.94 -11.67
CA LYS A 65 -14.68 8.15 -12.80
C LYS A 65 -14.91 6.86 -13.60
N LYS A 66 -13.86 6.07 -13.88
CA LYS A 66 -13.99 4.79 -14.59
C LYS A 66 -14.77 3.77 -13.77
N LEU A 67 -14.50 3.69 -12.46
CA LEU A 67 -15.26 2.86 -11.51
C LEU A 67 -16.75 3.24 -11.49
N GLU A 68 -17.07 4.51 -11.31
CA GLU A 68 -18.45 5.01 -11.27
C GLU A 68 -19.19 4.74 -12.58
N THR A 69 -18.50 4.93 -13.71
CA THR A 69 -19.09 4.69 -15.04
C THR A 69 -19.40 3.20 -15.23
N LEU A 70 -18.45 2.31 -14.95
CA LEU A 70 -18.62 0.87 -15.14
C LEU A 70 -19.64 0.27 -14.16
N LEU A 71 -19.72 0.77 -12.93
CA LEU A 71 -20.64 0.31 -11.91
C LEU A 71 -22.01 1.02 -11.94
N SER A 72 -22.14 2.09 -12.72
CA SER A 72 -23.36 2.93 -12.77
C SER A 72 -23.78 3.46 -11.40
N THR A 73 -22.83 3.71 -10.50
CA THR A 73 -23.07 4.23 -9.15
C THR A 73 -21.97 5.18 -8.70
N SER A 74 -22.31 6.20 -7.92
CA SER A 74 -21.35 7.09 -7.24
C SER A 74 -21.08 6.69 -5.78
N ASN A 75 -21.60 5.54 -5.33
CA ASN A 75 -21.36 5.04 -3.98
C ASN A 75 -20.05 4.23 -3.92
N VAL A 76 -18.98 4.84 -4.37
CA VAL A 76 -17.65 4.22 -4.54
C VAL A 76 -16.61 4.99 -3.74
N ILE A 77 -15.81 4.27 -2.98
CA ILE A 77 -14.56 4.74 -2.39
C ILE A 77 -13.41 4.07 -3.14
N ARG A 78 -12.55 4.85 -3.76
CA ARG A 78 -11.25 4.39 -4.22
C ARG A 78 -10.28 4.45 -3.06
N ALA A 79 -9.65 3.34 -2.72
CA ALA A 79 -8.70 3.25 -1.62
C ALA A 79 -7.44 2.51 -2.07
N MET A 80 -6.28 2.91 -1.55
CA MET A 80 -5.00 2.26 -1.84
C MET A 80 -4.24 2.02 -0.55
N PRO A 81 -4.26 0.81 -0.02
CA PRO A 81 -3.42 0.39 1.09
C PRO A 81 -2.04 -0.07 0.63
N SER A 82 -1.15 -0.29 1.58
CA SER A 82 0.06 -1.09 1.40
C SER A 82 -0.09 -2.49 2.00
N LEU A 83 0.92 -3.35 1.84
CA LEU A 83 0.93 -4.69 2.44
C LEU A 83 0.81 -4.67 3.98
N GLY A 84 1.17 -3.56 4.63
CA GLY A 84 0.99 -3.34 6.07
C GLY A 84 -0.45 -3.41 6.58
N ILE A 85 -1.43 -3.46 5.67
CA ILE A 85 -2.85 -3.65 5.99
C ILE A 85 -3.09 -4.93 6.79
N SER A 86 -2.32 -5.99 6.55
CA SER A 86 -2.43 -7.26 7.28
C SER A 86 -2.10 -7.15 8.78
N SER A 87 -1.35 -6.11 9.15
CA SER A 87 -0.96 -5.81 10.54
C SER A 87 -1.72 -4.60 11.11
N GLY A 88 -2.70 -4.06 10.39
CA GLY A 88 -3.43 -2.85 10.79
C GLY A 88 -2.56 -1.58 10.76
N VAL A 89 -1.39 -1.63 10.11
CA VAL A 89 -0.41 -0.53 10.04
C VAL A 89 -0.13 -0.21 8.58
N SER A 90 -1.03 0.53 7.97
CA SER A 90 -0.88 0.98 6.58
C SER A 90 -1.35 2.43 6.46
N PRO A 91 -0.61 3.32 5.78
CA PRO A 91 -1.24 4.49 5.22
C PRO A 91 -2.19 4.02 4.10
N ILE A 92 -3.43 4.51 4.10
CA ILE A 92 -4.43 4.16 3.10
C ILE A 92 -4.88 5.45 2.43
N ALA A 93 -4.51 5.66 1.17
CA ALA A 93 -5.08 6.76 0.40
C ALA A 93 -6.55 6.47 0.12
N VAL A 94 -7.40 7.47 0.24
CA VAL A 94 -8.82 7.38 -0.09
C VAL A 94 -9.27 8.59 -0.90
N CYS A 95 -10.16 8.36 -1.87
CA CYS A 95 -10.96 9.40 -2.51
C CYS A 95 -12.33 8.87 -2.88
N SER A 96 -13.32 9.76 -2.96
CA SER A 96 -14.70 9.45 -3.35
C SER A 96 -15.37 10.72 -3.87
N ALA A 97 -16.36 10.58 -4.75
CA ALA A 97 -17.21 11.70 -5.16
C ALA A 97 -18.13 12.20 -4.03
N LYS A 98 -18.47 11.34 -3.10
CA LYS A 98 -19.26 11.67 -1.90
C LYS A 98 -18.33 11.84 -0.71
N LYS A 99 -18.75 12.66 0.26
CA LYS A 99 -18.01 12.86 1.49
C LYS A 99 -17.83 11.54 2.24
N ILE A 100 -16.56 11.19 2.55
CA ILE A 100 -16.19 9.91 3.20
C ILE A 100 -16.36 10.01 4.72
N GLU A 101 -16.23 11.21 5.29
CA GLU A 101 -16.30 11.45 6.74
C GLU A 101 -17.55 10.84 7.37
N ASN A 102 -17.34 10.11 8.44
CA ASN A 102 -18.38 9.46 9.25
C ASN A 102 -19.22 8.39 8.51
N ASN A 103 -18.75 7.86 7.40
CA ASN A 103 -19.42 6.73 6.75
C ASN A 103 -18.83 5.37 7.20
N ILE A 104 -19.57 4.29 6.92
CA ILE A 104 -19.17 2.94 7.28
C ILE A 104 -17.85 2.54 6.61
N GLY A 105 -17.57 3.06 5.40
CA GLY A 105 -16.34 2.78 4.66
C GLY A 105 -15.10 3.30 5.38
N GLU A 106 -15.15 4.54 5.86
CA GLU A 106 -14.08 5.11 6.68
C GLU A 106 -13.85 4.31 7.97
N THR A 107 -14.94 3.95 8.64
CA THR A 107 -14.88 3.15 9.87
C THR A 107 -14.18 1.81 9.64
N ILE A 108 -14.48 1.13 8.53
CA ILE A 108 -13.86 -0.15 8.19
C ILE A 108 -12.40 0.04 7.80
N LEU A 109 -12.10 1.01 6.93
CA LEU A 109 -10.75 1.27 6.46
C LEU A 109 -9.80 1.69 7.60
N ASN A 110 -10.28 2.47 8.56
CA ASN A 110 -9.49 2.87 9.73
C ASN A 110 -9.15 1.71 10.68
N LYS A 111 -9.82 0.56 10.59
CA LYS A 111 -9.41 -0.68 11.27
C LYS A 111 -8.24 -1.38 10.56
N LEU A 112 -8.08 -1.12 9.28
CA LEU A 112 -7.03 -1.72 8.45
C LEU A 112 -5.75 -0.86 8.42
N GLY A 113 -5.86 0.43 8.77
CA GLY A 113 -4.75 1.37 8.77
C GLY A 113 -5.21 2.80 8.93
N LYS A 114 -4.35 3.76 8.68
CA LYS A 114 -4.66 5.19 8.77
C LYS A 114 -5.12 5.72 7.42
N CYS A 115 -6.40 6.11 7.30
CA CYS A 115 -6.92 6.75 6.11
C CYS A 115 -6.36 8.17 5.95
N VAL A 116 -6.01 8.50 4.72
CA VAL A 116 -5.58 9.84 4.29
C VAL A 116 -6.38 10.18 3.04
N GLU A 117 -7.28 11.14 3.15
CA GLU A 117 -7.99 11.64 1.97
C GLU A 117 -7.04 12.45 1.09
N ILE A 118 -6.97 12.13 -0.18
CA ILE A 118 -6.12 12.79 -1.15
C ILE A 118 -6.88 13.07 -2.45
N GLU A 119 -6.42 14.06 -3.20
CA GLU A 119 -6.89 14.28 -4.56
C GLU A 119 -6.57 13.05 -5.44
N GLU A 120 -7.49 12.68 -6.31
CA GLU A 120 -7.30 11.52 -7.18
C GLU A 120 -6.03 11.61 -8.04
N SER A 121 -5.65 12.80 -8.47
CA SER A 121 -4.41 13.06 -9.22
C SER A 121 -3.14 12.60 -8.51
N LYS A 122 -3.18 12.38 -7.19
CA LYS A 122 -2.05 11.93 -6.37
C LYS A 122 -2.02 10.41 -6.14
N PHE A 123 -3.04 9.67 -6.62
CA PHE A 123 -3.15 8.24 -6.33
C PHE A 123 -2.02 7.42 -6.93
N ASP A 124 -1.57 7.72 -8.15
CA ASP A 124 -0.47 6.98 -8.77
C ASP A 124 0.84 7.21 -8.03
N ALA A 125 1.11 8.45 -7.61
CA ALA A 125 2.26 8.74 -6.76
C ALA A 125 2.16 8.06 -5.38
N PHE A 126 0.96 8.07 -4.77
CA PHE A 126 0.75 7.37 -3.49
C PHE A 126 0.98 5.87 -3.63
N THR A 127 0.43 5.25 -4.66
CA THR A 127 0.61 3.82 -4.96
C THR A 127 2.08 3.48 -5.11
N SER A 128 2.82 4.30 -5.88
CA SER A 128 4.24 4.08 -6.15
C SER A 128 5.13 4.30 -4.93
N ILE A 129 4.82 5.26 -4.06
CA ILE A 129 5.65 5.57 -2.90
C ILE A 129 5.25 4.70 -1.69
N PHE A 130 3.97 4.71 -1.32
CA PHE A 130 3.49 4.11 -0.07
C PHE A 130 2.92 2.70 -0.29
N GLY A 131 2.22 2.46 -1.39
CA GLY A 131 1.70 1.14 -1.75
C GLY A 131 2.85 0.15 -1.98
N ALA A 132 3.83 0.53 -2.78
CA ALA A 132 5.02 -0.28 -3.08
C ALA A 132 6.10 -0.18 -1.99
N GLY A 133 5.99 0.78 -1.06
CA GLY A 133 6.98 1.05 -0.01
C GLY A 133 7.51 -0.17 0.73
N PRO A 134 6.69 -1.14 1.15
CA PRO A 134 7.18 -2.37 1.79
C PRO A 134 8.20 -3.13 0.94
N ALA A 135 8.05 -3.14 -0.39
CA ALA A 135 9.03 -3.79 -1.28
C ALA A 135 10.37 -3.05 -1.27
N TYR A 136 10.37 -1.72 -1.25
CA TYR A 136 11.59 -0.92 -1.20
C TYR A 136 12.34 -1.09 0.12
N ILE A 137 11.61 -1.11 1.24
CA ILE A 137 12.19 -1.36 2.56
C ILE A 137 12.75 -2.78 2.64
N SER A 138 12.03 -3.78 2.08
CA SER A 138 12.53 -5.15 2.02
C SER A 138 13.76 -5.30 1.11
N TYR A 139 13.80 -4.58 -0.01
CA TYR A 139 14.99 -4.52 -0.87
C TYR A 139 16.21 -3.98 -0.11
N LEU A 140 16.05 -2.88 0.62
CA LEU A 140 17.13 -2.35 1.47
C LEU A 140 17.55 -3.35 2.55
N GLY A 141 16.58 -4.02 3.20
CA GLY A 141 16.86 -5.05 4.19
C GLY A 141 17.67 -6.22 3.61
N ASN A 142 17.29 -6.70 2.41
CA ASN A 142 18.01 -7.74 1.71
C ASN A 142 19.45 -7.32 1.36
N LEU A 143 19.62 -6.11 0.82
CA LEU A 143 20.93 -5.56 0.49
C LEU A 143 21.86 -5.50 1.72
N LEU A 144 21.35 -5.02 2.85
CA LEU A 144 22.10 -4.98 4.10
C LEU A 144 22.44 -6.38 4.60
N SER A 145 21.54 -7.35 4.43
CA SER A 145 21.80 -8.76 4.78
C SER A 145 22.91 -9.38 3.91
N GLU A 146 22.91 -9.13 2.61
CA GLU A 146 23.97 -9.60 1.69
C GLU A 146 25.33 -8.99 2.05
N ILE A 147 25.37 -7.69 2.36
CA ILE A 147 26.59 -7.01 2.81
C ILE A 147 27.08 -7.61 4.13
N ALA A 148 26.19 -7.88 5.07
CA ALA A 148 26.55 -8.49 6.34
C ALA A 148 27.13 -9.92 6.15
N LEU A 149 26.50 -10.75 5.30
CA LEU A 149 27.03 -12.07 4.94
C LEU A 149 28.45 -11.97 4.36
N SER A 150 28.70 -11.02 3.46
CA SER A 150 30.03 -10.80 2.87
C SER A 150 31.08 -10.33 3.88
N ASN A 151 30.65 -9.82 5.04
CA ASN A 151 31.50 -9.43 6.16
C ASN A 151 31.56 -10.45 7.29
N GLY A 152 31.10 -11.70 7.04
CA GLY A 152 31.29 -12.84 7.94
C GLY A 152 30.17 -13.02 8.98
N PHE A 153 29.03 -12.35 8.86
CA PHE A 153 27.86 -12.65 9.70
C PHE A 153 27.09 -13.84 9.12
N GLU A 154 26.81 -14.87 9.90
CA GLU A 154 26.21 -16.12 9.40
C GLU A 154 24.70 -16.00 9.16
N GLU A 155 23.97 -15.32 10.05
CA GLU A 155 22.49 -15.16 9.96
C GLU A 155 22.08 -13.70 10.19
N PRO A 156 22.30 -12.79 9.25
CA PRO A 156 22.07 -11.35 9.47
C PRO A 156 20.61 -10.94 9.46
N GLU A 157 19.71 -11.67 8.80
CA GLU A 157 18.30 -11.24 8.66
C GLU A 157 17.57 -10.92 9.97
N PRO A 158 17.68 -11.71 11.07
CA PRO A 158 17.07 -11.34 12.35
C PRO A 158 17.58 -10.00 12.87
N MET A 159 18.88 -9.75 12.77
CA MET A 159 19.50 -8.48 13.20
C MET A 159 19.01 -7.30 12.35
N ILE A 160 18.84 -7.49 11.04
CA ILE A 160 18.31 -6.46 10.14
C ILE A 160 16.83 -6.17 10.47
N ARG A 161 16.03 -7.19 10.78
CA ARG A 161 14.64 -6.98 11.24
C ARG A 161 14.59 -6.17 12.53
N ASP A 162 15.46 -6.47 13.49
CA ASP A 162 15.55 -5.72 14.75
C ASP A 162 16.03 -4.29 14.51
N LEU A 163 16.95 -4.07 13.58
CA LEU A 163 17.40 -2.74 13.16
C LEU A 163 16.24 -1.92 12.60
N LEU A 164 15.45 -2.49 11.69
CA LEU A 164 14.28 -1.83 11.09
C LEU A 164 13.23 -1.50 12.16
N ARG A 165 12.93 -2.47 13.04
CA ARG A 165 12.00 -2.28 14.15
C ARG A 165 12.49 -1.21 15.12
N GLY A 166 13.75 -1.26 15.55
CA GLY A 166 14.32 -0.28 16.46
C GLY A 166 14.30 1.12 15.88
N THR A 167 14.58 1.27 14.59
CA THR A 167 14.48 2.57 13.88
C THR A 167 13.03 3.08 13.88
N TYR A 168 12.06 2.22 13.62
CA TYR A 168 10.64 2.58 13.71
C TYR A 168 10.26 3.06 15.12
N GLU A 169 10.68 2.34 16.16
CA GLU A 169 10.36 2.72 17.56
C GLU A 169 10.94 4.08 17.94
N ILE A 170 12.12 4.43 17.45
CA ILE A 170 12.68 5.77 17.65
C ILE A 170 11.80 6.83 16.99
N HIS A 171 11.36 6.64 15.74
CA HIS A 171 10.45 7.55 15.07
C HIS A 171 9.09 7.67 15.76
N ASN A 172 8.62 6.60 16.37
CA ASN A 172 7.32 6.55 17.07
C ASN A 172 7.40 6.95 18.53
N SER A 173 8.57 7.35 19.04
CA SER A 173 8.77 7.83 20.42
C SER A 173 8.00 9.13 20.68
N GLN A 174 7.92 9.55 21.94
CA GLN A 174 7.22 10.79 22.34
C GLN A 174 7.73 12.04 21.59
N SER A 175 9.05 12.11 21.34
CA SER A 175 9.67 13.23 20.63
C SER A 175 9.41 13.24 19.12
N LYS A 176 8.99 12.10 18.55
CA LYS A 176 8.70 11.90 17.10
C LYS A 176 9.76 12.57 16.20
N PRO A 177 11.04 12.23 16.34
CA PRO A 177 12.08 12.87 15.56
C PRO A 177 11.88 12.61 14.06
N SER A 178 12.17 13.62 13.23
CA SER A 178 12.15 13.46 11.76
C SER A 178 13.25 12.51 11.29
N PHE A 179 13.09 11.96 10.07
CA PHE A 179 14.13 11.12 9.44
C PHE A 179 15.50 11.80 9.40
N ASN A 180 15.52 13.10 9.07
CA ASN A 180 16.77 13.87 9.05
C ASN A 180 17.38 14.07 10.44
N GLN A 181 16.56 14.23 11.48
CA GLN A 181 17.06 14.33 12.86
C GLN A 181 17.72 13.01 13.30
N ILE A 182 17.11 11.85 13.03
CA ILE A 182 17.74 10.56 13.37
C ILE A 182 19.03 10.38 12.58
N LYS A 183 19.02 10.67 11.27
CA LYS A 183 20.23 10.64 10.43
C LYS A 183 21.37 11.44 11.07
N THR A 184 21.09 12.66 11.50
CA THR A 184 22.08 13.54 12.13
C THR A 184 22.52 13.06 13.51
N MET A 185 21.62 12.52 14.32
CA MET A 185 21.95 11.99 15.65
C MET A 185 22.92 10.82 15.59
N VAL A 186 22.79 9.96 14.58
CA VAL A 186 23.64 8.76 14.41
C VAL A 186 24.94 9.09 13.70
N ALA A 187 24.95 10.08 12.79
CA ALA A 187 26.11 10.47 11.99
C ALA A 187 27.02 11.47 12.76
N SER A 188 27.80 10.96 13.71
CA SER A 188 28.81 11.78 14.40
C SER A 188 29.92 12.22 13.45
N LYS A 189 30.46 13.44 13.66
CA LYS A 189 31.54 14.00 12.84
C LYS A 189 32.79 13.12 12.86
N GLY A 190 33.26 12.76 11.67
CA GLY A 190 34.42 11.85 11.51
C GLY A 190 34.09 10.37 11.76
N GLY A 191 32.84 10.02 12.07
CA GLY A 191 32.41 8.66 12.37
C GLY A 191 32.13 7.77 11.14
N VAL A 192 31.96 6.49 11.37
CA VAL A 192 31.71 5.49 10.31
C VAL A 192 30.41 5.77 9.56
N THR A 193 29.37 6.24 10.26
CA THR A 193 28.08 6.58 9.66
C THR A 193 28.20 7.78 8.73
N GLU A 194 28.93 8.82 9.12
CA GLU A 194 29.17 9.99 8.26
C GLU A 194 29.91 9.59 6.98
N ALA A 195 30.93 8.72 7.08
CA ALA A 195 31.69 8.24 5.92
C ALA A 195 30.78 7.46 4.95
N ALA A 196 29.93 6.58 5.47
CA ALA A 196 28.98 5.82 4.66
C ALA A 196 27.95 6.72 3.97
N LEU A 197 27.32 7.65 4.71
CA LEU A 197 26.32 8.59 4.16
C LEU A 197 26.90 9.48 3.07
N LYS A 198 28.10 10.04 3.27
CA LYS A 198 28.80 10.82 2.24
C LYS A 198 29.00 10.02 0.96
N LYS A 199 29.38 8.73 1.07
CA LYS A 199 29.54 7.86 -0.10
C LYS A 199 28.22 7.62 -0.81
N ILE A 200 27.15 7.29 -0.07
CA ILE A 200 25.81 7.08 -0.61
C ILE A 200 25.32 8.31 -1.36
N GLU A 201 25.37 9.48 -0.71
CA GLU A 201 24.93 10.76 -1.27
C GLU A 201 25.74 11.15 -2.53
N SER A 202 27.07 11.03 -2.47
CA SER A 202 27.96 11.35 -3.62
C SER A 202 27.85 10.34 -4.77
N SER A 203 27.27 9.16 -4.55
CA SER A 203 27.05 8.14 -5.59
C SER A 203 25.74 8.30 -6.34
N GLY A 204 24.96 9.38 -6.10
CA GLY A 204 23.74 9.69 -6.84
C GLY A 204 22.53 8.88 -6.39
N MET A 205 22.51 8.32 -5.18
CA MET A 205 21.41 7.51 -4.66
C MET A 205 20.05 8.24 -4.73
N GLU A 206 20.04 9.54 -4.46
CA GLU A 206 18.82 10.35 -4.51
C GLU A 206 18.21 10.38 -5.92
N GLU A 207 19.04 10.55 -6.94
CA GLU A 207 18.61 10.58 -8.34
C GLU A 207 18.07 9.21 -8.79
N ILE A 208 18.75 8.13 -8.39
CA ILE A 208 18.29 6.76 -8.68
C ILE A 208 16.88 6.53 -8.11
N TRP A 209 16.64 6.95 -6.86
CA TRP A 209 15.32 6.82 -6.25
C TRP A 209 14.26 7.66 -6.94
N LYS A 210 14.57 8.90 -7.33
CA LYS A 210 13.63 9.75 -8.07
C LYS A 210 13.21 9.09 -9.38
N LEU A 211 14.18 8.66 -10.19
CA LEU A 211 13.92 7.98 -11.47
C LEU A 211 13.10 6.70 -11.29
N ALA A 212 13.44 5.88 -10.31
CA ALA A 212 12.71 4.64 -10.04
C ALA A 212 11.25 4.90 -9.63
N ILE A 213 11.00 5.92 -8.83
CA ILE A 213 9.63 6.30 -8.43
C ILE A 213 8.87 6.90 -9.63
N ASP A 214 9.50 7.71 -10.47
CA ASP A 214 8.89 8.25 -11.67
C ASP A 214 8.48 7.14 -12.65
N ASP A 215 9.33 6.14 -12.84
CA ASP A 215 8.99 4.94 -13.64
C ASP A 215 7.81 4.18 -13.05
N ALA A 216 7.76 4.02 -11.72
CA ALA A 216 6.64 3.37 -11.05
C ALA A 216 5.33 4.15 -11.20
N ILE A 217 5.36 5.49 -11.11
CA ILE A 217 4.20 6.36 -11.34
C ILE A 217 3.70 6.22 -12.78
N ASN A 218 4.60 6.24 -13.76
CA ASN A 218 4.26 6.06 -15.16
C ASN A 218 3.64 4.68 -15.41
N GLN A 219 4.18 3.63 -14.80
CA GLN A 219 3.59 2.29 -14.89
C GLN A 219 2.20 2.22 -14.25
N SER A 220 1.97 2.90 -13.13
CA SER A 220 0.66 2.96 -12.47
C SER A 220 -0.39 3.59 -13.40
N LYS A 221 -0.06 4.71 -14.04
CA LYS A 221 -0.92 5.38 -15.05
C LYS A 221 -1.26 4.45 -16.22
N ASN A 222 -0.23 3.78 -16.78
CA ASN A 222 -0.40 2.86 -17.92
C ASN A 222 -1.30 1.65 -17.59
N LEU A 223 -1.41 1.26 -16.32
CA LEU A 223 -2.33 0.19 -15.89
C LEU A 223 -3.80 0.67 -15.91
N GLY A 224 -4.03 1.96 -15.70
CA GLY A 224 -5.36 2.55 -15.72
C GLY A 224 -5.94 2.79 -17.13
N ASP A 225 -5.05 2.95 -18.10
CA ASP A 225 -5.41 3.23 -19.50
C ASP A 225 -5.72 1.95 -20.31
N LYS A 226 -5.45 0.79 -19.74
CA LYS A 226 -5.77 -0.53 -20.32
C LYS A 226 -7.13 -1.02 -19.84
#